data_35ba42d4d53823da26f7c71bca89478f
#
_entry.id   35ba42d4d53823da26f7c71bca89478f
#
_cell.length_a   1.000
_cell.length_b   1.000
_cell.length_c   1.000
_cell.angle_alpha   90.00
_cell.angle_beta   90.00
_cell.angle_gamma   90.00
#
_symmetry.space_group_name_H-M   'P 1'
#
loop_
_entity.id
_entity.type
_entity.pdbx_description
1 polymer ?
#
loop_
_entity_poly.entity_id
_entity_poly.type
_entity_poly.pdbx_seq_one_letter_code
_entity_poly.pdbx_strand_id
1 'polypeptide(L)'
;MYEKLKAPTTGEKITFKNGEPQVPDNPIIPFIRGDGTGIDIWPATQKVLDAAVEKAYNGKKKINWFKVYAGDEACDLYGTYQYLPQDTLTAIKEYGVAIKGPLTTPVGGGIRSLNVALRQIFQLYACVRPCRYYPGTPSPHKSPEKLNVIVYRENTEDIYLGIEWKQGDKTGEKLIKLLNEELIPGTPEHGKKQIPTDAGIGIKPISKTGSQRLVRRAIKQALGLPKDKQQVTLVHKGNIMKYTEGAFRDWGYELATAEFRDECVTERESWILGNKESKSDISNEDNARMVDPGYDSLTPEKQQEIVKEVETVLNSIWESHGNGKWKDKIMVNDRIADSIFQQINTRPDEYSIMETMNLNGDYLSDAAAAIVGGLGM
;
A
#
# COMPACT_ATOMS: atom_id res chain seq x y z
N MET A 1 -24.42 2.67 23.79
CA MET A 1 -25.82 2.62 23.25
C MET A 1 -25.82 3.56 22.05
N TYR A 2 -26.41 3.14 20.95
CA TYR A 2 -26.52 3.98 19.73
C TYR A 2 -27.68 4.96 19.89
N GLU A 3 -27.55 6.14 19.29
CA GLU A 3 -28.60 7.16 19.29
C GLU A 3 -29.77 6.79 18.33
N LYS A 4 -29.41 6.37 17.12
CA LYS A 4 -30.40 6.08 16.06
C LYS A 4 -30.22 4.72 15.37
N LEU A 5 -29.13 4.02 15.62
CA LEU A 5 -28.90 2.69 15.04
C LEU A 5 -29.64 1.60 15.83
N LYS A 6 -30.09 0.59 15.10
CA LYS A 6 -30.67 -0.65 15.66
C LYS A 6 -29.80 -1.83 15.23
N ALA A 7 -28.98 -2.32 16.15
CA ALA A 7 -28.19 -3.52 15.90
C ALA A 7 -29.09 -4.75 15.70
N PRO A 8 -28.66 -5.72 14.89
CA PRO A 8 -29.37 -7.01 14.79
C PRO A 8 -29.52 -7.69 16.16
N THR A 9 -30.65 -8.31 16.37
CA THR A 9 -30.93 -9.08 17.59
C THR A 9 -30.40 -10.52 17.53
N THR A 10 -29.95 -10.95 16.37
CA THR A 10 -29.37 -12.25 16.09
C THR A 10 -27.97 -12.10 15.49
N GLY A 11 -27.16 -13.14 15.66
CA GLY A 11 -25.78 -13.14 15.18
C GLY A 11 -24.79 -12.76 16.27
N GLU A 12 -23.51 -12.86 15.93
CA GLU A 12 -22.38 -12.66 16.85
C GLU A 12 -21.33 -11.73 16.24
N LYS A 13 -20.56 -11.07 17.08
CA LYS A 13 -19.45 -10.22 16.63
C LYS A 13 -18.28 -11.07 16.20
N ILE A 14 -17.59 -10.62 15.14
CA ILE A 14 -16.26 -11.13 14.82
C ILE A 14 -15.30 -10.64 15.91
N THR A 15 -14.52 -11.56 16.48
CA THR A 15 -13.50 -11.25 17.47
C THR A 15 -12.11 -11.48 16.89
N PHE A 16 -11.07 -10.98 17.55
CA PHE A 16 -9.70 -11.12 17.08
C PHE A 16 -8.82 -11.77 18.15
N LYS A 17 -8.05 -12.77 17.76
CA LYS A 17 -7.07 -13.43 18.63
C LYS A 17 -5.70 -13.38 17.95
N ASN A 18 -4.74 -12.76 18.59
CA ASN A 18 -3.39 -12.54 18.03
C ASN A 18 -3.39 -11.84 16.66
N GLY A 19 -4.33 -10.90 16.45
CA GLY A 19 -4.50 -10.20 15.17
C GLY A 19 -5.26 -10.95 14.09
N GLU A 20 -5.63 -12.22 14.33
CA GLU A 20 -6.40 -13.04 13.38
C GLU A 20 -7.90 -13.03 13.71
N PRO A 21 -8.78 -12.85 12.71
CA PRO A 21 -10.21 -12.82 12.93
C PRO A 21 -10.75 -14.20 13.30
N GLN A 22 -11.58 -14.23 14.34
CA GLN A 22 -12.38 -15.39 14.73
C GLN A 22 -13.81 -15.15 14.27
N VAL A 23 -14.19 -15.79 13.16
CA VAL A 23 -15.48 -15.56 12.49
C VAL A 23 -16.49 -16.59 12.96
N PRO A 24 -17.58 -16.17 13.63
CA PRO A 24 -18.66 -17.09 14.03
C PRO A 24 -19.48 -17.57 12.83
N ASP A 25 -20.36 -18.53 13.02
CA ASP A 25 -21.21 -19.05 11.95
C ASP A 25 -22.26 -18.04 11.46
N ASN A 26 -22.66 -17.12 12.32
CA ASN A 26 -23.62 -16.06 12.02
C ASN A 26 -23.05 -14.68 12.35
N PRO A 27 -22.00 -14.19 11.63
CA PRO A 27 -21.38 -12.92 11.94
C PRO A 27 -22.31 -11.75 11.69
N ILE A 28 -22.21 -10.72 12.55
CA ILE A 28 -22.82 -9.41 12.30
C ILE A 28 -21.78 -8.56 11.57
N ILE A 29 -22.12 -8.06 10.38
CA ILE A 29 -21.27 -7.20 9.57
C ILE A 29 -21.95 -5.85 9.35
N PRO A 30 -21.45 -4.75 9.93
CA PRO A 30 -21.88 -3.41 9.60
C PRO A 30 -21.65 -3.10 8.11
N PHE A 31 -22.59 -2.36 7.51
CA PHE A 31 -22.40 -1.87 6.16
C PHE A 31 -22.90 -0.44 5.99
N ILE A 32 -22.16 0.32 5.18
CA ILE A 32 -22.55 1.61 4.65
C ILE A 32 -22.95 1.40 3.20
N ARG A 33 -24.19 1.68 2.83
CA ARG A 33 -24.66 1.54 1.46
C ARG A 33 -23.87 2.44 0.48
N GLY A 34 -23.58 3.67 0.92
CA GLY A 34 -22.89 4.68 0.14
C GLY A 34 -23.82 5.57 -0.67
N ASP A 35 -23.21 6.55 -1.32
CA ASP A 35 -23.87 7.57 -2.15
C ASP A 35 -23.82 7.18 -3.64
N GLY A 36 -24.55 7.92 -4.47
CA GLY A 36 -24.53 7.77 -5.92
C GLY A 36 -24.78 6.30 -6.35
N THR A 37 -23.81 5.70 -7.02
CA THR A 37 -23.88 4.30 -7.50
C THR A 37 -23.98 3.27 -6.38
N GLY A 38 -23.70 3.63 -5.13
CA GLY A 38 -23.84 2.74 -3.97
C GLY A 38 -25.26 2.23 -3.79
N ILE A 39 -26.26 3.01 -4.19
CA ILE A 39 -27.68 2.65 -4.15
C ILE A 39 -27.97 1.42 -5.01
N ASP A 40 -27.34 1.32 -6.16
CA ASP A 40 -27.52 0.22 -7.10
C ASP A 40 -26.58 -0.96 -6.80
N ILE A 41 -25.33 -0.67 -6.44
CA ILE A 41 -24.28 -1.68 -6.19
C ILE A 41 -24.62 -2.50 -4.94
N TRP A 42 -25.04 -1.86 -3.85
CA TRP A 42 -25.22 -2.57 -2.57
C TRP A 42 -26.24 -3.72 -2.61
N PRO A 43 -27.46 -3.53 -3.14
CA PRO A 43 -28.43 -4.63 -3.21
C PRO A 43 -27.93 -5.84 -4.03
N ALA A 44 -27.22 -5.56 -5.13
CA ALA A 44 -26.60 -6.62 -5.93
C ALA A 44 -25.49 -7.35 -5.17
N THR A 45 -24.61 -6.60 -4.50
CA THR A 45 -23.52 -7.13 -3.67
C THR A 45 -24.07 -8.02 -2.55
N GLN A 46 -25.06 -7.53 -1.80
CA GLN A 46 -25.68 -8.28 -0.71
C GLN A 46 -26.26 -9.60 -1.22
N LYS A 47 -27.03 -9.57 -2.31
CA LYS A 47 -27.63 -10.76 -2.91
C LYS A 47 -26.58 -11.80 -3.34
N VAL A 48 -25.48 -11.35 -3.91
CA VAL A 48 -24.38 -12.25 -4.34
C VAL A 48 -23.68 -12.86 -3.13
N LEU A 49 -23.38 -12.05 -2.10
CA LEU A 49 -22.71 -12.53 -0.90
C LEU A 49 -23.60 -13.52 -0.11
N ASP A 50 -24.88 -13.21 0.05
CA ASP A 50 -25.83 -14.11 0.74
C ASP A 50 -25.95 -15.46 0.01
N ALA A 51 -26.11 -15.45 -1.32
CA ALA A 51 -26.16 -16.66 -2.13
C ALA A 51 -24.85 -17.46 -2.10
N ALA A 52 -23.70 -16.77 -2.11
CA ALA A 52 -22.39 -17.43 -2.03
C ALA A 52 -22.18 -18.12 -0.69
N VAL A 53 -22.53 -17.45 0.41
CA VAL A 53 -22.45 -18.03 1.77
C VAL A 53 -23.40 -19.21 1.92
N GLU A 54 -24.65 -19.08 1.48
CA GLU A 54 -25.62 -20.17 1.51
C GLU A 54 -25.10 -21.40 0.76
N LYS A 55 -24.59 -21.20 -0.46
CA LYS A 55 -24.04 -22.28 -1.30
C LYS A 55 -22.79 -22.91 -0.69
N ALA A 56 -21.84 -22.10 -0.22
CA ALA A 56 -20.56 -22.57 0.30
C ALA A 56 -20.71 -23.37 1.60
N TYR A 57 -21.69 -23.04 2.42
CA TYR A 57 -21.92 -23.64 3.74
C TYR A 57 -23.20 -24.45 3.84
N ASN A 58 -23.90 -24.74 2.72
CA ASN A 58 -25.15 -25.49 2.67
C ASN A 58 -26.20 -24.96 3.66
N GLY A 59 -26.35 -23.63 3.74
CA GLY A 59 -27.29 -22.95 4.62
C GLY A 59 -26.95 -22.98 6.12
N LYS A 60 -25.81 -23.54 6.52
CA LYS A 60 -25.39 -23.61 7.93
C LYS A 60 -24.86 -22.28 8.48
N LYS A 61 -24.42 -21.36 7.60
CA LYS A 61 -23.90 -20.05 7.99
C LYS A 61 -24.67 -18.94 7.31
N LYS A 62 -24.74 -17.78 7.96
CA LYS A 62 -25.50 -16.63 7.47
C LYS A 62 -24.87 -15.34 7.95
N ILE A 63 -24.75 -14.34 7.07
CA ILE A 63 -24.35 -12.98 7.45
C ILE A 63 -25.56 -12.23 8.01
N ASN A 64 -25.40 -11.59 9.18
CA ASN A 64 -26.39 -10.67 9.74
C ASN A 64 -25.94 -9.25 9.42
N TRP A 65 -26.61 -8.62 8.46
CA TRP A 65 -26.27 -7.29 8.00
C TRP A 65 -26.73 -6.23 8.97
N PHE A 66 -25.81 -5.31 9.34
CA PHE A 66 -26.08 -4.19 10.24
C PHE A 66 -25.92 -2.88 9.49
N LYS A 67 -27.02 -2.25 9.06
CA LYS A 67 -26.95 -0.98 8.37
C LYS A 67 -26.46 0.12 9.28
N VAL A 68 -25.41 0.82 8.87
CA VAL A 68 -24.88 2.05 9.48
C VAL A 68 -24.79 3.12 8.41
N TYR A 69 -24.76 4.38 8.81
CA TYR A 69 -25.01 5.51 7.90
C TYR A 69 -23.78 6.38 7.77
N ALA A 70 -23.43 6.76 6.53
CA ALA A 70 -22.46 7.80 6.20
C ALA A 70 -22.86 8.46 4.88
N GLY A 71 -22.34 9.65 4.60
CA GLY A 71 -22.68 10.40 3.40
C GLY A 71 -24.05 11.08 3.49
N ASP A 72 -24.73 11.20 2.36
CA ASP A 72 -26.01 11.91 2.26
C ASP A 72 -27.10 11.23 3.11
N GLU A 73 -27.13 9.90 3.11
CA GLU A 73 -28.12 9.13 3.89
C GLU A 73 -27.95 9.34 5.42
N ALA A 74 -26.76 9.66 5.88
CA ALA A 74 -26.53 10.01 7.27
C ALA A 74 -27.12 11.40 7.60
N CYS A 75 -26.99 12.38 6.67
CA CYS A 75 -27.58 13.69 6.85
C CYS A 75 -29.11 13.64 6.92
N ASP A 76 -29.75 12.76 6.15
CA ASP A 76 -31.21 12.57 6.19
C ASP A 76 -31.67 12.07 7.56
N LEU A 77 -30.89 11.18 8.18
CA LEU A 77 -31.26 10.57 9.47
C LEU A 77 -30.83 11.40 10.69
N TYR A 78 -29.62 11.95 10.68
CA TYR A 78 -28.99 12.62 11.83
C TYR A 78 -29.06 14.14 11.78
N GLY A 79 -29.40 14.71 10.63
CA GLY A 79 -29.49 16.16 10.39
C GLY A 79 -28.38 16.71 9.50
N THR A 80 -28.56 17.90 9.02
CA THR A 80 -27.68 18.58 8.06
C THR A 80 -26.23 18.61 8.53
N TYR A 81 -25.32 18.29 7.64
CA TYR A 81 -23.86 18.20 7.86
C TYR A 81 -23.36 17.03 8.74
N GLN A 82 -24.23 16.10 9.14
CA GLN A 82 -23.86 14.91 9.90
C GLN A 82 -23.43 13.76 8.98
N TYR A 83 -22.47 14.00 8.09
CA TYR A 83 -22.02 13.03 7.08
C TYR A 83 -21.38 11.77 7.66
N LEU A 84 -20.84 11.81 8.88
CA LEU A 84 -20.20 10.68 9.54
C LEU A 84 -20.58 10.66 11.03
N PRO A 85 -21.77 10.12 11.39
CA PRO A 85 -22.25 10.10 12.74
C PRO A 85 -21.39 9.26 13.70
N GLN A 86 -21.37 9.65 14.97
CA GLN A 86 -20.63 8.94 16.01
C GLN A 86 -21.15 7.49 16.18
N ASP A 87 -22.42 7.24 15.97
CA ASP A 87 -23.02 5.91 15.97
C ASP A 87 -22.32 4.97 14.97
N THR A 88 -22.09 5.44 13.75
CA THR A 88 -21.41 4.67 12.71
C THR A 88 -19.98 4.35 13.09
N LEU A 89 -19.24 5.34 13.61
CA LEU A 89 -17.86 5.11 14.09
C LEU A 89 -17.83 4.10 15.24
N THR A 90 -18.76 4.23 16.18
CA THR A 90 -18.88 3.30 17.29
C THR A 90 -19.20 1.87 16.83
N ALA A 91 -20.15 1.72 15.89
CA ALA A 91 -20.51 0.43 15.33
C ALA A 91 -19.32 -0.23 14.61
N ILE A 92 -18.64 0.48 13.72
CA ILE A 92 -17.48 -0.08 13.01
C ILE A 92 -16.39 -0.51 13.98
N LYS A 93 -16.10 0.29 14.99
CA LYS A 93 -15.10 -0.04 16.02
C LYS A 93 -15.52 -1.27 16.84
N GLU A 94 -16.78 -1.36 17.21
CA GLU A 94 -17.32 -2.41 18.05
C GLU A 94 -17.34 -3.77 17.34
N TYR A 95 -17.66 -3.79 16.05
CA TYR A 95 -17.75 -5.02 15.25
C TYR A 95 -16.45 -5.39 14.53
N GLY A 96 -15.46 -4.46 14.46
CA GLY A 96 -14.11 -4.70 13.96
C GLY A 96 -13.98 -4.92 12.45
N VAL A 97 -15.06 -5.11 11.73
CA VAL A 97 -15.15 -5.30 10.28
C VAL A 97 -16.35 -4.52 9.75
N ALA A 98 -16.23 -3.91 8.58
CA ALA A 98 -17.38 -3.28 7.91
C ALA A 98 -17.22 -3.31 6.39
N ILE A 99 -18.34 -3.32 5.67
CA ILE A 99 -18.38 -3.09 4.21
C ILE A 99 -18.85 -1.67 3.98
N LYS A 100 -18.18 -0.98 3.04
CA LYS A 100 -18.49 0.40 2.70
C LYS A 100 -18.68 0.56 1.19
N GLY A 101 -19.82 1.10 0.80
CA GLY A 101 -20.06 1.59 -0.56
C GLY A 101 -19.31 2.92 -0.83
N PRO A 102 -19.38 3.45 -2.05
CA PRO A 102 -18.77 4.74 -2.39
C PRO A 102 -19.37 5.86 -1.54
N LEU A 103 -18.56 6.87 -1.19
CA LEU A 103 -18.99 8.07 -0.49
C LEU A 103 -18.60 9.30 -1.29
N THR A 104 -19.53 10.18 -1.52
CA THR A 104 -19.31 11.47 -2.16
C THR A 104 -18.58 12.39 -1.19
N THR A 105 -17.55 13.08 -1.68
CA THR A 105 -16.94 14.18 -0.93
C THR A 105 -17.72 15.44 -1.22
N PRO A 106 -18.37 16.08 -0.21
CA PRO A 106 -19.12 17.32 -0.42
C PRO A 106 -18.25 18.41 -1.02
N VAL A 107 -18.71 19.02 -2.12
CA VAL A 107 -18.02 20.12 -2.79
C VAL A 107 -18.33 21.42 -2.06
N GLY A 108 -17.30 22.06 -1.49
CA GLY A 108 -17.44 23.33 -0.77
C GLY A 108 -17.34 23.21 0.76
N GLY A 109 -16.82 24.24 1.42
CA GLY A 109 -16.82 24.33 2.87
C GLY A 109 -15.70 23.64 3.63
N GLY A 110 -14.62 23.21 2.98
CA GLY A 110 -13.43 22.67 3.68
C GLY A 110 -13.63 21.27 4.29
N ILE A 111 -14.68 20.55 3.90
CA ILE A 111 -14.93 19.18 4.37
C ILE A 111 -13.92 18.25 3.70
N ARG A 112 -13.08 17.57 4.51
CA ARG A 112 -12.17 16.54 4.03
C ARG A 112 -12.96 15.30 3.58
N SER A 113 -12.38 14.54 2.64
CA SER A 113 -12.96 13.27 2.19
C SER A 113 -13.33 12.35 3.37
N LEU A 114 -14.58 11.91 3.41
CA LEU A 114 -15.07 10.96 4.42
C LEU A 114 -14.26 9.66 4.41
N ASN A 115 -13.78 9.24 3.23
CA ASN A 115 -12.91 8.08 3.09
C ASN A 115 -11.59 8.29 3.83
N VAL A 116 -10.96 9.47 3.69
CA VAL A 116 -9.72 9.81 4.41
C VAL A 116 -9.98 9.87 5.91
N ALA A 117 -11.09 10.46 6.33
CA ALA A 117 -11.46 10.52 7.75
C ALA A 117 -11.58 9.11 8.37
N LEU A 118 -12.28 8.18 7.72
CA LEU A 118 -12.40 6.80 8.19
C LEU A 118 -11.03 6.09 8.30
N ARG A 119 -10.18 6.26 7.29
CA ARG A 119 -8.82 5.69 7.28
C ARG A 119 -7.97 6.19 8.45
N GLN A 120 -8.03 7.48 8.75
CA GLN A 120 -7.29 8.10 9.85
C GLN A 120 -7.87 7.71 11.22
N ILE A 121 -9.20 7.78 11.40
CA ILE A 121 -9.86 7.47 12.68
C ILE A 121 -9.59 6.01 13.10
N PHE A 122 -9.68 5.07 12.17
CA PHE A 122 -9.47 3.65 12.45
C PHE A 122 -8.04 3.16 12.23
N GLN A 123 -7.10 4.05 11.87
CA GLN A 123 -5.71 3.69 11.56
C GLN A 123 -5.62 2.55 10.53
N LEU A 124 -6.41 2.66 9.46
CA LEU A 124 -6.42 1.69 8.36
C LEU A 124 -5.18 1.91 7.49
N TYR A 125 -4.03 1.49 7.98
CA TYR A 125 -2.71 1.80 7.43
C TYR A 125 -2.42 1.18 6.07
N ALA A 126 -3.11 0.11 5.69
CA ALA A 126 -2.91 -0.57 4.42
C ALA A 126 -4.19 -0.56 3.58
N CYS A 127 -4.16 0.08 2.43
CA CYS A 127 -5.17 -0.07 1.40
C CYS A 127 -4.72 -1.19 0.46
N VAL A 128 -5.42 -2.32 0.47
CA VAL A 128 -5.10 -3.50 -0.34
C VAL A 128 -6.02 -3.52 -1.54
N ARG A 129 -5.47 -3.34 -2.73
CA ARG A 129 -6.22 -3.20 -3.98
C ARG A 129 -5.83 -4.30 -4.97
N PRO A 130 -6.55 -5.44 -5.02
CA PRO A 130 -6.36 -6.44 -6.08
C PRO A 130 -6.86 -5.87 -7.41
N CYS A 131 -6.01 -5.90 -8.43
CA CYS A 131 -6.33 -5.48 -9.79
C CYS A 131 -6.11 -6.67 -10.71
N ARG A 132 -7.19 -7.26 -11.20
CA ARG A 132 -7.15 -8.35 -12.15
C ARG A 132 -8.28 -8.23 -13.19
N TYR A 133 -8.02 -8.71 -14.37
CA TYR A 133 -9.02 -8.74 -15.43
C TYR A 133 -10.08 -9.82 -15.20
N TYR A 134 -11.33 -9.49 -15.49
CA TYR A 134 -12.44 -10.44 -15.53
C TYR A 134 -12.94 -10.61 -16.97
N PRO A 135 -13.01 -11.85 -17.50
CA PRO A 135 -13.45 -12.10 -18.87
C PRO A 135 -14.81 -11.47 -19.17
N GLY A 136 -14.90 -10.78 -20.28
CA GLY A 136 -16.12 -10.08 -20.71
C GLY A 136 -16.17 -8.60 -20.31
N THR A 137 -15.24 -8.13 -19.50
CA THR A 137 -15.14 -6.71 -19.18
C THR A 137 -14.45 -5.95 -20.31
N PRO A 138 -14.99 -4.83 -20.80
CA PRO A 138 -14.30 -3.96 -21.74
C PRO A 138 -13.00 -3.41 -21.13
N SER A 139 -11.92 -3.43 -21.89
CA SER A 139 -10.64 -2.84 -21.48
C SER A 139 -10.01 -2.08 -22.65
N PRO A 140 -9.35 -0.94 -22.39
CA PRO A 140 -8.57 -0.23 -23.40
C PRO A 140 -7.23 -0.93 -23.72
N HIS A 141 -6.82 -1.89 -22.90
CA HIS A 141 -5.55 -2.61 -23.05
C HIS A 141 -5.70 -3.84 -23.96
N LYS A 142 -4.65 -4.17 -24.74
CA LYS A 142 -4.68 -5.30 -25.69
C LYS A 142 -4.71 -6.67 -25.01
N SER A 143 -4.06 -6.80 -23.83
CA SER A 143 -3.90 -8.05 -23.09
C SER A 143 -4.11 -7.81 -21.60
N PRO A 144 -5.32 -7.39 -21.19
CA PRO A 144 -5.59 -7.03 -19.79
C PRO A 144 -5.50 -8.24 -18.85
N GLU A 145 -5.67 -9.46 -19.36
CA GLU A 145 -5.56 -10.72 -18.61
C GLU A 145 -4.15 -10.98 -18.05
N LYS A 146 -3.13 -10.32 -18.59
CA LYS A 146 -1.76 -10.39 -18.06
C LYS A 146 -1.57 -9.62 -16.76
N LEU A 147 -2.42 -8.63 -16.48
CA LEU A 147 -2.37 -7.89 -15.23
C LEU A 147 -3.15 -8.66 -14.14
N ASN A 148 -2.42 -9.13 -13.14
CA ASN A 148 -2.99 -9.73 -11.94
C ASN A 148 -2.08 -9.39 -10.76
N VAL A 149 -2.29 -8.21 -10.20
CA VAL A 149 -1.43 -7.62 -9.17
C VAL A 149 -2.26 -7.19 -7.95
N ILE A 150 -1.60 -7.08 -6.81
CA ILE A 150 -2.18 -6.50 -5.60
C ILE A 150 -1.37 -5.26 -5.24
N VAL A 151 -2.00 -4.09 -5.28
CA VAL A 151 -1.37 -2.84 -4.84
C VAL A 151 -1.61 -2.66 -3.35
N TYR A 152 -0.52 -2.64 -2.58
CA TYR A 152 -0.48 -2.25 -1.16
C TYR A 152 -0.12 -0.77 -1.07
N ARG A 153 -1.11 0.06 -0.79
CA ARG A 153 -0.95 1.51 -0.64
C ARG A 153 -0.91 1.86 0.84
N GLU A 154 0.12 2.58 1.28
CA GLU A 154 0.12 3.24 2.58
C GLU A 154 -1.07 4.23 2.65
N ASN A 155 -1.66 4.42 3.82
CA ASN A 155 -2.95 5.07 3.88
C ASN A 155 -3.11 6.10 5.00
N THR A 156 -2.06 6.36 5.77
CA THR A 156 -2.10 7.24 6.96
C THR A 156 -1.11 8.39 6.94
N GLU A 157 -0.10 8.32 6.10
CA GLU A 157 0.99 9.29 5.97
C GLU A 157 1.00 9.96 4.58
N ASP A 158 2.14 10.50 4.19
CA ASP A 158 2.34 11.19 2.94
C ASP A 158 1.59 12.53 2.92
N ILE A 159 1.43 13.14 1.76
CA ILE A 159 0.66 14.38 1.59
C ILE A 159 -0.81 14.23 2.01
N TYR A 160 -1.33 13.01 2.06
CA TYR A 160 -2.69 12.69 2.55
C TYR A 160 -2.88 12.96 4.06
N LEU A 161 -1.79 13.20 4.80
CA LEU A 161 -1.89 13.72 6.17
C LEU A 161 -2.58 15.10 6.18
N GLY A 162 -2.48 15.86 5.08
CA GLY A 162 -3.21 17.10 4.87
C GLY A 162 -2.69 18.25 5.73
N ILE A 163 -1.38 18.27 6.00
CA ILE A 163 -0.70 19.40 6.63
C ILE A 163 -0.22 20.33 5.52
N GLU A 164 -0.99 21.39 5.25
CA GLU A 164 -0.67 22.33 4.19
C GLU A 164 -1.20 23.74 4.47
N TRP A 165 -0.58 24.71 3.86
CA TRP A 165 -0.97 26.12 3.93
C TRP A 165 -1.07 26.68 2.51
N LYS A 166 -2.15 27.41 2.26
CA LYS A 166 -2.34 28.10 1.00
C LYS A 166 -1.41 29.31 0.89
N GLN A 167 -1.16 29.73 -0.33
CA GLN A 167 -0.48 30.98 -0.62
C GLN A 167 -1.13 32.16 0.13
N GLY A 168 -0.31 33.03 0.75
CA GLY A 168 -0.77 34.18 1.54
C GLY A 168 -1.28 33.85 2.95
N ASP A 169 -1.19 32.58 3.40
CA ASP A 169 -1.45 32.22 4.79
C ASP A 169 -0.30 32.68 5.69
N LYS A 170 -0.58 33.42 6.75
CA LYS A 170 0.44 33.96 7.65
C LYS A 170 1.31 32.90 8.34
N THR A 171 0.76 31.72 8.59
CA THR A 171 1.52 30.61 9.18
C THR A 171 2.41 29.97 8.13
N GLY A 172 1.91 29.80 6.90
CA GLY A 172 2.70 29.36 5.77
C GLY A 172 3.87 30.29 5.45
N GLU A 173 3.64 31.60 5.45
CA GLU A 173 4.70 32.61 5.27
C GLU A 173 5.78 32.52 6.36
N LYS A 174 5.40 32.32 7.62
CA LYS A 174 6.36 32.11 8.73
C LYS A 174 7.18 30.83 8.52
N LEU A 175 6.52 29.75 8.08
CA LEU A 175 7.23 28.48 7.79
C LEU A 175 8.20 28.64 6.63
N ILE A 176 7.80 29.29 5.53
CA ILE A 176 8.68 29.57 4.39
C ILE A 176 9.88 30.42 4.82
N LYS A 177 9.63 31.45 5.63
CA LYS A 177 10.70 32.29 6.18
C LYS A 177 11.69 31.48 7.00
N LEU A 178 11.21 30.68 7.96
CA LEU A 178 12.06 29.78 8.78
C LEU A 178 12.88 28.82 7.92
N LEU A 179 12.25 28.20 6.91
CA LEU A 179 12.95 27.32 5.98
C LEU A 179 14.06 28.05 5.22
N ASN A 180 13.76 29.22 4.64
CA ASN A 180 14.70 29.97 3.82
C ASN A 180 15.84 30.62 4.62
N GLU A 181 15.58 31.11 5.82
CA GLU A 181 16.54 31.88 6.61
C GLU A 181 17.40 30.98 7.53
N GLU A 182 16.86 29.83 7.99
CA GLU A 182 17.52 29.01 9.01
C GLU A 182 17.77 27.58 8.55
N LEU A 183 16.73 26.85 8.14
CA LEU A 183 16.84 25.39 7.96
C LEU A 183 17.53 25.00 6.65
N ILE A 184 17.22 25.66 5.54
CA ILE A 184 17.89 25.39 4.27
C ILE A 184 19.37 25.78 4.31
N PRO A 185 19.76 27.00 4.76
CA PRO A 185 21.17 27.35 4.91
C PRO A 185 21.91 26.49 5.92
N GLY A 186 21.23 26.03 6.98
CA GLY A 186 21.79 25.16 8.02
C GLY A 186 22.05 23.71 7.54
N THR A 187 21.58 23.35 6.36
CA THR A 187 21.76 22.01 5.79
C THR A 187 22.60 22.09 4.50
N PRO A 188 23.91 21.74 4.55
CA PRO A 188 24.81 21.91 3.40
C PRO A 188 24.34 21.28 2.11
N GLU A 189 23.66 20.14 2.17
CA GLU A 189 23.13 19.41 1.00
C GLU A 189 22.00 20.16 0.29
N HIS A 190 21.36 21.12 0.93
CA HIS A 190 20.33 21.94 0.31
C HIS A 190 20.90 23.09 -0.50
N GLY A 191 22.18 23.47 -0.23
CA GLY A 191 22.88 24.52 -0.96
C GLY A 191 22.18 25.88 -0.85
N LYS A 192 22.11 26.61 -1.96
CA LYS A 192 21.48 27.94 -2.03
C LYS A 192 20.01 27.88 -2.50
N LYS A 193 19.32 26.78 -2.28
CA LYS A 193 17.90 26.65 -2.65
C LYS A 193 17.05 27.62 -1.82
N GLN A 194 15.98 28.08 -2.40
CA GLN A 194 15.00 28.92 -1.74
C GLN A 194 13.59 28.52 -2.17
N ILE A 195 12.67 28.60 -1.26
CA ILE A 195 11.23 28.43 -1.53
C ILE A 195 10.68 29.80 -1.89
N PRO A 196 9.95 29.95 -3.02
CA PRO A 196 9.30 31.22 -3.37
C PRO A 196 8.37 31.70 -2.24
N THR A 197 8.39 32.97 -1.94
CA THR A 197 7.61 33.54 -0.83
C THR A 197 6.10 33.53 -1.07
N ASP A 198 5.70 33.39 -2.32
CA ASP A 198 4.32 33.26 -2.79
C ASP A 198 3.88 31.83 -3.04
N ALA A 199 4.61 30.84 -2.52
CA ALA A 199 4.26 29.44 -2.66
C ALA A 199 3.18 29.01 -1.64
N GLY A 200 2.30 28.07 -2.04
CA GLY A 200 1.65 27.18 -1.12
C GLY A 200 2.66 26.11 -0.64
N ILE A 201 2.54 25.64 0.59
CA ILE A 201 3.47 24.67 1.17
C ILE A 201 2.72 23.52 1.84
N GLY A 202 3.16 22.27 1.60
CA GLY A 202 2.64 21.07 2.21
C GLY A 202 3.76 20.17 2.75
N ILE A 203 3.43 19.36 3.74
CA ILE A 203 4.35 18.45 4.41
C ILE A 203 4.11 17.02 3.93
N LYS A 204 5.20 16.34 3.52
CA LYS A 204 5.21 14.93 3.09
C LYS A 204 6.02 14.08 4.10
N PRO A 205 5.41 13.62 5.20
CA PRO A 205 6.11 12.73 6.12
C PRO A 205 6.00 11.28 5.65
N ILE A 206 7.10 10.54 5.73
CA ILE A 206 7.19 9.09 5.57
C ILE A 206 7.96 8.56 6.77
N SER A 207 7.36 7.67 7.55
CA SER A 207 7.99 7.12 8.74
C SER A 207 8.48 5.69 8.55
N LYS A 208 9.52 5.32 9.29
CA LYS A 208 10.04 3.94 9.33
C LYS A 208 8.96 2.96 9.81
N THR A 209 8.23 3.33 10.86
CA THR A 209 7.17 2.49 11.43
C THR A 209 6.02 2.28 10.43
N GLY A 210 5.56 3.36 9.78
CA GLY A 210 4.50 3.30 8.76
C GLY A 210 4.91 2.44 7.58
N SER A 211 6.13 2.64 7.07
CA SER A 211 6.70 1.88 5.97
C SER A 211 6.83 0.39 6.33
N GLN A 212 7.48 0.07 7.44
CA GLN A 212 7.73 -1.32 7.82
C GLN A 212 6.46 -2.10 8.15
N ARG A 213 5.42 -1.49 8.76
CA ARG A 213 4.16 -2.20 9.01
C ARG A 213 3.44 -2.59 7.72
N LEU A 214 3.56 -1.76 6.67
CA LEU A 214 3.00 -2.04 5.36
C LEU A 214 3.75 -3.18 4.68
N VAL A 215 5.09 -3.10 4.59
CA VAL A 215 5.97 -4.13 4.00
C VAL A 215 5.77 -5.49 4.69
N ARG A 216 5.69 -5.51 6.02
CA ARG A 216 5.40 -6.73 6.79
C ARG A 216 4.08 -7.37 6.38
N ARG A 217 3.05 -6.56 6.13
CA ARG A 217 1.75 -7.06 5.69
C ARG A 217 1.80 -7.61 4.27
N ALA A 218 2.52 -6.95 3.36
CA ALA A 218 2.70 -7.39 1.98
C ALA A 218 3.48 -8.72 1.89
N ILE A 219 4.57 -8.86 2.64
CA ILE A 219 5.33 -10.12 2.70
C ILE A 219 4.48 -11.26 3.26
N LYS A 220 3.73 -11.03 4.34
CA LYS A 220 2.79 -12.04 4.88
C LYS A 220 1.71 -12.45 3.86
N GLN A 221 1.26 -11.54 3.01
CA GLN A 221 0.35 -11.89 1.92
C GLN A 221 1.06 -12.74 0.86
N ALA A 222 2.31 -12.38 0.51
CA ALA A 222 3.10 -13.11 -0.47
C ALA A 222 3.32 -14.57 -0.08
N LEU A 223 3.51 -14.87 1.21
CA LEU A 223 3.63 -16.24 1.73
C LEU A 223 2.42 -17.12 1.41
N GLY A 224 1.22 -16.54 1.28
CA GLY A 224 -0.01 -17.24 0.92
C GLY A 224 -0.25 -17.38 -0.59
N LEU A 225 0.59 -16.81 -1.43
CA LEU A 225 0.45 -16.88 -2.89
C LEU A 225 1.12 -18.13 -3.47
N PRO A 226 0.74 -18.58 -4.68
CA PRO A 226 1.48 -19.58 -5.44
C PRO A 226 2.94 -19.18 -5.60
N LYS A 227 3.86 -20.15 -5.66
CA LYS A 227 5.30 -19.91 -5.69
C LYS A 227 5.77 -18.97 -6.80
N ASP A 228 5.21 -19.11 -7.99
CA ASP A 228 5.48 -18.26 -9.15
C ASP A 228 4.96 -16.81 -9.01
N LYS A 229 4.20 -16.53 -7.95
CA LYS A 229 3.63 -15.23 -7.60
C LYS A 229 4.18 -14.66 -6.28
N GLN A 230 5.18 -15.29 -5.69
CA GLN A 230 5.82 -14.83 -4.45
C GLN A 230 6.85 -13.73 -4.73
N GLN A 231 6.36 -12.52 -5.01
CA GLN A 231 7.17 -11.33 -5.26
C GLN A 231 6.53 -10.11 -4.59
N VAL A 232 7.37 -9.26 -4.01
CA VAL A 232 7.00 -7.95 -3.45
C VAL A 232 7.90 -6.89 -4.07
N THR A 233 7.29 -5.93 -4.77
CA THR A 233 7.98 -4.82 -5.43
C THR A 233 7.75 -3.52 -4.68
N LEU A 234 8.81 -2.93 -4.12
CA LEU A 234 8.79 -1.63 -3.47
C LEU A 234 8.81 -0.53 -4.54
N VAL A 235 7.74 0.24 -4.64
CA VAL A 235 7.59 1.31 -5.65
C VAL A 235 7.84 2.67 -5.01
N HIS A 236 8.80 3.43 -5.53
CA HIS A 236 9.25 4.68 -4.92
C HIS A 236 9.86 5.66 -5.94
N LYS A 237 10.03 6.93 -5.55
CA LYS A 237 10.79 7.95 -6.29
C LYS A 237 12.06 8.35 -5.51
N GLY A 238 12.75 7.38 -4.94
CA GLY A 238 13.90 7.56 -4.05
C GLY A 238 15.14 8.18 -4.71
N ASN A 239 15.24 8.17 -6.04
CA ASN A 239 16.29 8.90 -6.77
C ASN A 239 16.14 10.43 -6.64
N ILE A 240 14.94 10.93 -6.35
CA ILE A 240 14.64 12.35 -6.13
C ILE A 240 14.42 12.63 -4.63
N MET A 241 13.54 11.88 -3.99
CA MET A 241 13.16 12.04 -2.58
C MET A 241 13.90 11.02 -1.70
N LYS A 242 15.19 11.27 -1.47
CA LYS A 242 16.12 10.30 -0.87
C LYS A 242 15.74 9.90 0.57
N TYR A 243 15.31 10.87 1.37
CA TYR A 243 15.06 10.70 2.82
C TYR A 243 13.59 10.42 3.17
N THR A 244 12.73 10.33 2.18
CA THR A 244 11.34 9.92 2.31
C THR A 244 11.11 8.64 1.50
N GLU A 245 10.94 8.73 0.21
CA GLU A 245 10.67 7.56 -0.64
C GLU A 245 11.87 6.63 -0.79
N GLY A 246 13.09 7.16 -0.83
CA GLY A 246 14.31 6.34 -0.77
C GLY A 246 14.44 5.61 0.56
N ALA A 247 14.15 6.31 1.65
CA ALA A 247 14.14 5.70 2.98
C ALA A 247 13.06 4.60 3.11
N PHE A 248 11.87 4.78 2.52
CA PHE A 248 10.85 3.72 2.44
C PHE A 248 11.40 2.43 1.81
N ARG A 249 12.08 2.55 0.66
CA ARG A 249 12.75 1.41 0.01
C ARG A 249 13.75 0.74 0.95
N ASP A 250 14.63 1.53 1.56
CA ASP A 250 15.70 1.01 2.41
C ASP A 250 15.15 0.31 3.65
N TRP A 251 14.11 0.89 4.29
CA TRP A 251 13.41 0.27 5.42
C TRP A 251 12.61 -0.98 5.02
N GLY A 252 12.15 -1.04 3.79
CA GLY A 252 11.51 -2.23 3.23
C GLY A 252 12.49 -3.40 3.10
N TYR A 253 13.66 -3.16 2.53
CA TYR A 253 14.74 -4.15 2.46
C TYR A 253 15.26 -4.56 3.84
N GLU A 254 15.46 -3.59 4.74
CA GLU A 254 15.86 -3.85 6.13
C GLU A 254 14.88 -4.81 6.80
N LEU A 255 13.58 -4.54 6.70
CA LEU A 255 12.56 -5.41 7.27
C LEU A 255 12.58 -6.82 6.66
N ALA A 256 12.60 -6.92 5.34
CA ALA A 256 12.60 -8.21 4.64
C ALA A 256 13.77 -9.09 5.06
N THR A 257 14.96 -8.50 5.21
CA THR A 257 16.16 -9.23 5.61
C THR A 257 16.30 -9.47 7.12
N ALA A 258 15.65 -8.66 7.96
CA ALA A 258 15.71 -8.80 9.42
C ALA A 258 14.61 -9.73 9.97
N GLU A 259 13.36 -9.58 9.51
CA GLU A 259 12.23 -10.33 10.05
C GLU A 259 11.82 -11.56 9.23
N PHE A 260 12.17 -11.59 7.93
CA PHE A 260 11.75 -12.65 7.00
C PHE A 260 12.94 -13.24 6.24
N ARG A 261 14.10 -13.32 6.92
CA ARG A 261 15.35 -13.79 6.28
C ARG A 261 15.21 -15.17 5.63
N ASP A 262 14.53 -16.07 6.31
CA ASP A 262 14.39 -17.46 5.82
C ASP A 262 13.40 -17.57 4.66
N GLU A 263 12.50 -16.61 4.51
CA GLU A 263 11.46 -16.60 3.48
C GLU A 263 11.78 -15.69 2.29
N CYS A 264 12.66 -14.69 2.46
CA CYS A 264 12.89 -13.63 1.48
C CYS A 264 14.33 -13.65 0.93
N VAL A 265 14.43 -13.25 -0.34
CA VAL A 265 15.69 -12.87 -1.00
C VAL A 265 15.49 -11.52 -1.67
N THR A 266 16.47 -10.64 -1.60
CA THR A 266 16.44 -9.40 -2.36
C THR A 266 16.91 -9.62 -3.80
N GLU A 267 16.47 -8.76 -4.73
CA GLU A 267 16.88 -8.87 -6.14
C GLU A 267 18.42 -8.82 -6.27
N ARG A 268 19.07 -7.95 -5.52
CA ARG A 268 20.52 -7.81 -5.54
C ARG A 268 21.23 -9.04 -4.97
N GLU A 269 20.74 -9.63 -3.89
CA GLU A 269 21.24 -10.90 -3.36
C GLU A 269 21.06 -12.03 -4.37
N SER A 270 19.94 -12.08 -5.08
CA SER A 270 19.67 -13.11 -6.10
C SER A 270 20.69 -13.05 -7.24
N TRP A 271 21.13 -11.87 -7.65
CA TRP A 271 22.20 -11.71 -8.65
C TRP A 271 23.53 -12.20 -8.12
N ILE A 272 23.92 -11.84 -6.89
CA ILE A 272 25.16 -12.29 -6.25
C ILE A 272 25.21 -13.81 -6.15
N LEU A 273 24.13 -14.43 -5.67
CA LEU A 273 24.00 -15.87 -5.55
C LEU A 273 24.02 -16.57 -6.92
N GLY A 274 23.26 -16.06 -7.88
CA GLY A 274 23.19 -16.59 -9.23
C GLY A 274 24.52 -16.52 -9.98
N ASN A 275 25.28 -15.44 -9.81
CA ASN A 275 26.63 -15.32 -10.38
C ASN A 275 27.58 -16.38 -9.79
N LYS A 276 27.55 -16.60 -8.48
CA LYS A 276 28.34 -17.62 -7.81
C LYS A 276 27.95 -19.04 -8.22
N GLU A 277 26.67 -19.29 -8.45
CA GLU A 277 26.17 -20.59 -8.96
C GLU A 277 26.61 -20.84 -10.39
N SER A 278 26.55 -19.83 -11.24
CA SER A 278 26.92 -19.96 -12.66
C SER A 278 28.44 -20.16 -12.84
N LYS A 279 29.26 -19.62 -11.93
CA LYS A 279 30.71 -19.69 -11.95
C LYS A 279 31.23 -19.84 -10.52
N SER A 280 31.44 -21.09 -10.10
CA SER A 280 31.80 -21.44 -8.71
C SER A 280 33.12 -20.85 -8.22
N ASP A 281 34.05 -20.54 -9.13
CA ASP A 281 35.37 -19.94 -8.87
C ASP A 281 35.39 -18.40 -9.06
N ILE A 282 34.22 -17.75 -9.27
CA ILE A 282 34.16 -16.30 -9.45
C ILE A 282 34.71 -15.57 -8.24
N SER A 283 35.57 -14.57 -8.46
CA SER A 283 36.05 -13.69 -7.40
C SER A 283 34.93 -12.76 -6.92
N ASN A 284 35.04 -12.25 -5.67
CA ASN A 284 34.09 -11.27 -5.16
C ASN A 284 34.10 -9.99 -5.99
N GLU A 285 35.24 -9.59 -6.55
CA GLU A 285 35.35 -8.41 -7.41
C GLU A 285 34.66 -8.64 -8.77
N ASP A 286 34.85 -9.78 -9.42
CA ASP A 286 34.17 -10.08 -10.67
C ASP A 286 32.66 -10.22 -10.47
N ASN A 287 32.23 -10.79 -9.34
CA ASN A 287 30.82 -10.82 -8.99
C ASN A 287 30.26 -9.40 -8.77
N ALA A 288 30.98 -8.54 -8.05
CA ALA A 288 30.64 -7.13 -7.87
C ALA A 288 30.48 -6.40 -9.20
N ARG A 289 31.40 -6.64 -10.15
CA ARG A 289 31.35 -6.07 -11.50
C ARG A 289 30.13 -6.55 -12.31
N MET A 290 29.72 -7.80 -12.11
CA MET A 290 28.50 -8.34 -12.74
C MET A 290 27.21 -7.80 -12.11
N VAL A 291 27.20 -7.55 -10.81
CA VAL A 291 26.05 -7.02 -10.07
C VAL A 291 25.83 -5.53 -10.35
N ASP A 292 26.92 -4.79 -10.60
CA ASP A 292 26.86 -3.37 -10.91
C ASP A 292 27.54 -3.09 -12.26
N PRO A 293 26.76 -2.92 -13.35
CA PRO A 293 27.32 -2.62 -14.67
C PRO A 293 28.14 -1.34 -14.74
N GLY A 294 27.98 -0.43 -13.77
CA GLY A 294 28.77 0.80 -13.65
C GLY A 294 30.05 0.67 -12.82
N TYR A 295 30.37 -0.52 -12.31
CA TYR A 295 31.43 -0.76 -11.34
C TYR A 295 32.77 -0.12 -11.70
N ASP A 296 33.25 -0.31 -12.93
CA ASP A 296 34.55 0.20 -13.37
C ASP A 296 34.62 1.76 -13.46
N SER A 297 33.48 2.42 -13.41
CA SER A 297 33.36 3.90 -13.39
C SER A 297 33.22 4.48 -11.98
N LEU A 298 33.14 3.63 -10.95
CA LEU A 298 33.03 4.05 -9.56
C LEU A 298 34.37 4.43 -8.95
N THR A 299 34.34 5.20 -7.85
CA THR A 299 35.55 5.45 -7.07
C THR A 299 36.01 4.17 -6.38
N PRO A 300 37.34 4.04 -6.07
CA PRO A 300 37.87 2.84 -5.39
C PRO A 300 37.13 2.47 -4.10
N GLU A 301 36.72 3.49 -3.31
CA GLU A 301 35.98 3.30 -2.08
C GLU A 301 34.62 2.63 -2.33
N LYS A 302 33.89 3.11 -3.37
CA LYS A 302 32.60 2.51 -3.75
C LYS A 302 32.74 1.13 -4.34
N GLN A 303 33.79 0.88 -5.11
CA GLN A 303 34.09 -0.48 -5.58
C GLN A 303 34.31 -1.44 -4.42
N GLN A 304 35.07 -1.03 -3.41
CA GLN A 304 35.30 -1.82 -2.20
C GLN A 304 34.02 -2.06 -1.39
N GLU A 305 33.11 -1.08 -1.33
CA GLU A 305 31.80 -1.26 -0.69
C GLU A 305 31.00 -2.38 -1.36
N ILE A 306 30.94 -2.42 -2.69
CA ILE A 306 30.23 -3.46 -3.43
C ILE A 306 30.89 -4.84 -3.26
N VAL A 307 32.23 -4.90 -3.32
CA VAL A 307 32.98 -6.16 -3.07
C VAL A 307 32.67 -6.69 -1.67
N LYS A 308 32.66 -5.82 -0.66
CA LYS A 308 32.32 -6.18 0.72
C LYS A 308 30.87 -6.62 0.86
N GLU A 309 29.95 -6.03 0.11
CA GLU A 309 28.54 -6.47 0.05
C GLU A 309 28.47 -7.90 -0.49
N VAL A 310 29.11 -8.19 -1.62
CA VAL A 310 29.18 -9.54 -2.20
C VAL A 310 29.72 -10.54 -1.19
N GLU A 311 30.83 -10.22 -0.54
CA GLU A 311 31.44 -11.06 0.50
C GLU A 311 30.47 -11.32 1.66
N THR A 312 29.81 -10.26 2.13
CA THR A 312 28.85 -10.34 3.24
C THR A 312 27.68 -11.24 2.88
N VAL A 313 27.10 -11.09 1.70
CA VAL A 313 25.98 -11.90 1.22
C VAL A 313 26.39 -13.36 1.12
N LEU A 314 27.52 -13.67 0.44
CA LEU A 314 27.97 -15.03 0.29
C LEU A 314 28.30 -15.71 1.63
N ASN A 315 28.91 -14.98 2.56
CA ASN A 315 29.24 -15.52 3.89
C ASN A 315 28.01 -15.72 4.79
N SER A 316 27.00 -14.84 4.66
CA SER A 316 25.85 -14.88 5.57
C SER A 316 24.72 -15.80 5.12
N ILE A 317 24.45 -15.90 3.82
CA ILE A 317 23.25 -16.58 3.32
C ILE A 317 23.52 -17.70 2.28
N TRP A 318 24.79 -17.99 1.92
CA TRP A 318 25.07 -19.05 0.95
C TRP A 318 24.49 -20.40 1.37
N GLU A 319 24.61 -20.79 2.63
CA GLU A 319 24.11 -22.06 3.15
C GLU A 319 22.58 -22.20 3.06
N SER A 320 21.87 -21.09 3.32
CA SER A 320 20.40 -21.06 3.36
C SER A 320 19.73 -20.71 2.02
N HIS A 321 20.43 -19.96 1.15
CA HIS A 321 19.88 -19.41 -0.09
C HIS A 321 20.64 -19.82 -1.35
N GLY A 322 21.92 -20.21 -1.26
CA GLY A 322 22.72 -20.66 -2.40
C GLY A 322 22.25 -21.99 -3.00
N ASN A 323 22.92 -22.40 -4.09
CA ASN A 323 22.63 -23.64 -4.82
C ASN A 323 21.16 -23.73 -5.30
N GLY A 324 20.64 -22.62 -5.82
CA GLY A 324 19.28 -22.51 -6.37
C GLY A 324 18.16 -22.31 -5.35
N LYS A 325 18.43 -22.43 -4.04
CA LYS A 325 17.41 -22.30 -2.98
C LYS A 325 16.74 -20.94 -2.94
N TRP A 326 17.45 -19.88 -3.36
CA TRP A 326 16.89 -18.52 -3.42
C TRP A 326 15.69 -18.42 -4.37
N LYS A 327 15.58 -19.28 -5.36
CA LYS A 327 14.45 -19.32 -6.33
C LYS A 327 13.14 -19.72 -5.68
N ASP A 328 13.20 -20.39 -4.53
CA ASP A 328 12.03 -20.78 -3.74
C ASP A 328 11.65 -19.74 -2.67
N LYS A 329 12.37 -18.61 -2.61
CA LYS A 329 12.11 -17.51 -1.68
C LYS A 329 11.22 -16.46 -2.30
N ILE A 330 10.59 -15.63 -1.45
CA ILE A 330 9.89 -14.43 -1.89
C ILE A 330 10.92 -13.46 -2.44
N MET A 331 10.80 -13.08 -3.70
CA MET A 331 11.62 -12.04 -4.30
C MET A 331 11.18 -10.66 -3.83
N VAL A 332 12.06 -9.94 -3.15
CA VAL A 332 11.85 -8.53 -2.80
C VAL A 332 12.72 -7.67 -3.71
N ASN A 333 12.07 -6.84 -4.52
CA ASN A 333 12.75 -5.92 -5.44
C ASN A 333 12.19 -4.50 -5.33
N ASP A 334 12.79 -3.54 -6.03
CA ASP A 334 12.26 -2.19 -6.09
C ASP A 334 12.17 -1.66 -7.52
N ARG A 335 11.27 -0.70 -7.72
CA ARG A 335 11.13 0.00 -9.00
C ARG A 335 10.86 1.50 -8.76
N ILE A 336 11.51 2.33 -9.56
CA ILE A 336 11.20 3.76 -9.59
C ILE A 336 9.78 3.96 -10.14
N ALA A 337 9.02 4.88 -9.53
CA ALA A 337 7.59 5.08 -9.79
C ALA A 337 7.25 5.26 -11.28
N ASP A 338 7.96 6.12 -12.00
CA ASP A 338 7.74 6.31 -13.44
C ASP A 338 8.04 5.03 -14.24
N SER A 339 9.03 4.26 -13.84
CA SER A 339 9.35 2.98 -14.49
C SER A 339 8.23 1.96 -14.28
N ILE A 340 7.66 1.84 -13.07
CA ILE A 340 6.57 0.88 -12.83
C ILE A 340 5.31 1.25 -13.61
N PHE A 341 4.98 2.54 -13.77
CA PHE A 341 3.85 2.98 -14.59
C PHE A 341 3.99 2.53 -16.06
N GLN A 342 5.21 2.54 -16.59
CA GLN A 342 5.50 2.00 -17.92
C GLN A 342 5.41 0.46 -17.91
N GLN A 343 5.96 -0.20 -16.90
CA GLN A 343 6.11 -1.65 -16.86
C GLN A 343 4.80 -2.40 -16.65
N ILE A 344 3.84 -1.84 -15.89
CA ILE A 344 2.50 -2.44 -15.77
C ILE A 344 1.73 -2.45 -17.10
N ASN A 345 2.13 -1.63 -18.08
CA ASN A 345 1.56 -1.62 -19.43
C ASN A 345 2.30 -2.55 -20.40
N THR A 346 3.61 -2.71 -20.24
CA THR A 346 4.45 -3.43 -21.21
C THR A 346 4.76 -4.87 -20.83
N ARG A 347 4.83 -5.16 -19.51
CA ARG A 347 5.14 -6.47 -18.94
C ARG A 347 4.48 -6.69 -17.57
N PRO A 348 3.14 -6.57 -17.48
CA PRO A 348 2.42 -6.65 -16.20
C PRO A 348 2.53 -8.00 -15.50
N ASP A 349 2.79 -9.07 -16.23
CA ASP A 349 2.94 -10.45 -15.75
C ASP A 349 4.23 -10.69 -14.93
N GLU A 350 5.17 -9.74 -14.94
CA GLU A 350 6.37 -9.78 -14.08
C GLU A 350 6.09 -9.36 -12.61
N TYR A 351 4.88 -8.88 -12.29
CA TYR A 351 4.56 -8.31 -10.98
C TYR A 351 3.44 -9.09 -10.28
N SER A 352 3.51 -9.14 -8.95
CA SER A 352 2.49 -9.76 -8.10
C SER A 352 1.97 -8.80 -7.03
N ILE A 353 2.81 -8.45 -6.06
CA ILE A 353 2.48 -7.44 -5.04
C ILE A 353 3.33 -6.20 -5.32
N MET A 354 2.68 -5.06 -5.45
CA MET A 354 3.33 -3.76 -5.56
C MET A 354 3.00 -2.93 -4.32
N GLU A 355 4.03 -2.48 -3.64
CA GLU A 355 3.90 -1.77 -2.39
C GLU A 355 4.43 -0.35 -2.51
N THR A 356 3.73 0.63 -1.94
CA THR A 356 4.02 2.03 -2.20
C THR A 356 3.45 2.95 -1.13
N MET A 357 4.04 4.15 -1.01
CA MET A 357 3.50 5.25 -0.23
C MET A 357 2.15 5.71 -0.78
N ASN A 358 1.47 6.55 -0.02
CA ASN A 358 0.07 6.89 -0.22
C ASN A 358 -0.23 7.48 -1.60
N LEU A 359 0.48 8.54 -2.02
CA LEU A 359 0.22 9.20 -3.30
C LEU A 359 0.51 8.31 -4.50
N ASN A 360 1.68 7.67 -4.51
CA ASN A 360 2.07 6.78 -5.60
C ASN A 360 1.10 5.58 -5.71
N GLY A 361 0.62 5.08 -4.57
CA GLY A 361 -0.34 3.98 -4.52
C GLY A 361 -1.72 4.34 -5.04
N ASP A 362 -2.14 5.58 -4.84
CA ASP A 362 -3.38 6.09 -5.43
C ASP A 362 -3.28 6.08 -6.95
N TYR A 363 -2.27 6.71 -7.50
CA TYR A 363 -2.05 6.75 -8.94
C TYR A 363 -1.85 5.37 -9.55
N LEU A 364 -1.03 4.53 -8.93
CA LEU A 364 -0.68 3.21 -9.46
C LEU A 364 -1.89 2.27 -9.49
N SER A 365 -2.70 2.27 -8.45
CA SER A 365 -3.89 1.42 -8.41
C SER A 365 -4.97 1.86 -9.40
N ASP A 366 -5.11 3.18 -9.62
CA ASP A 366 -6.04 3.69 -10.63
C ASP A 366 -5.56 3.38 -12.07
N ALA A 367 -4.25 3.46 -12.31
CA ALA A 367 -3.66 3.04 -13.59
C ALA A 367 -3.86 1.53 -13.83
N ALA A 368 -3.62 0.70 -12.81
CA ALA A 368 -3.83 -0.74 -12.88
C ALA A 368 -5.31 -1.10 -13.10
N ALA A 369 -6.22 -0.40 -12.41
CA ALA A 369 -7.66 -0.56 -12.61
C ALA A 369 -8.09 -0.20 -14.03
N ALA A 370 -7.55 0.88 -14.61
CA ALA A 370 -7.83 1.27 -15.99
C ALA A 370 -7.40 0.19 -17.00
N ILE A 371 -6.27 -0.48 -16.78
CA ILE A 371 -5.80 -1.58 -17.62
C ILE A 371 -6.80 -2.74 -17.63
N VAL A 372 -7.40 -3.08 -16.49
CA VAL A 372 -8.33 -4.22 -16.40
C VAL A 372 -9.80 -3.89 -16.68
N GLY A 373 -10.13 -2.63 -16.96
CA GLY A 373 -11.46 -2.23 -17.38
C GLY A 373 -12.09 -1.09 -16.60
N GLY A 374 -11.43 -0.58 -15.56
CA GLY A 374 -11.84 0.59 -14.80
C GLY A 374 -11.95 0.37 -13.29
N LEU A 375 -12.25 1.45 -12.57
CA LEU A 375 -12.45 1.43 -11.13
C LEU A 375 -13.66 0.56 -10.75
N GLY A 376 -13.50 -0.28 -9.73
CA GLY A 376 -14.55 -1.18 -9.25
C GLY A 376 -14.51 -2.58 -9.86
N MET A 377 -13.49 -2.87 -10.63
CA MET A 377 -13.23 -4.21 -11.17
C MET A 377 -12.22 -4.97 -10.33
#